data_2cc4c33fa2cc9715995e4a113ca8669d
#
_entry.id   2cc4c33fa2cc9715995e4a113ca8669d
#
_cell.length_a   1.000
_cell.length_b   1.000
_cell.length_c   1.000
_cell.angle_alpha   90.00
_cell.angle_beta   90.00
_cell.angle_gamma   90.00
#
_symmetry.space_group_name_H-M   'P 1'
#
loop_
_entity.id
_entity.type
_entity.pdbx_description
1 polymer ?
#
loop_
_entity_poly.entity_id
_entity_poly.type
_entity_poly.pdbx_seq_one_letter_code
_entity_poly.pdbx_strand_id
1 'polypeptide(L)'
;MLHIEKVKPLSKEFLESIGFYWHTDADKTSYVADELVLVSNDEVEAYYEAANELYDMFAEAGQYVIDNNLFHELNIPFNLVELIKNSWSNDVHWHLYGRFDFAGGVDGKPIKLLEFNADTPTSLYETAIIQWAMLKANGMDEAKQFNTVFEALKENFKRLVVLGGNTEDFAKYYDGWKILFSSIRGNIEDENTTRLLQSAANEAGFHTDFAYVDEVGFSGSEGVFKGDENFEFWFKLVPWENIAIEEGDLALLLDEIVQEQRAIILNPAYTLLFQSKAFMKVLWDLFPNHPLLLETSYTPLKGKKQVEKRAFGREGANTVIYNDDMSIMAKTEGEYGNFKPIYQEYVELPKDSEGRSYQAGVFFAYEGCGLGFRRGGLIMENFSKFVAHRIKD
;
A
#
# COMPACT_ATOMS: atom_id res chain seq x y z
N MET A 1 26.27 8.30 -0.38
CA MET A 1 25.63 8.81 0.85
C MET A 1 24.42 9.64 0.45
N LEU A 2 23.28 9.36 1.03
CA LEU A 2 22.02 10.00 0.66
C LEU A 2 22.07 11.52 0.85
N HIS A 3 21.61 12.25 -0.15
CA HIS A 3 21.58 13.72 -0.10
C HIS A 3 20.30 14.20 0.58
N ILE A 4 20.45 14.91 1.68
CA ILE A 4 19.37 15.42 2.50
C ILE A 4 19.45 16.96 2.56
N GLU A 5 18.31 17.62 2.37
CA GLU A 5 18.12 19.05 2.54
C GLU A 5 17.25 19.31 3.76
N LYS A 6 17.72 20.18 4.68
CA LYS A 6 16.92 20.60 5.84
C LYS A 6 15.94 21.69 5.44
N VAL A 7 14.71 21.60 5.95
CA VAL A 7 13.61 22.52 5.68
C VAL A 7 12.92 22.95 6.98
N LYS A 8 12.14 24.02 6.91
CA LYS A 8 11.29 24.40 8.03
C LYS A 8 10.14 23.40 8.15
N PRO A 9 9.88 22.86 9.36
CA PRO A 9 8.74 21.99 9.58
C PRO A 9 7.41 22.75 9.37
N LEU A 10 6.38 22.01 8.99
CA LEU A 10 5.01 22.53 9.03
C LEU A 10 4.57 22.73 10.49
N SER A 11 3.85 23.81 10.78
CA SER A 11 3.33 24.01 12.14
C SER A 11 2.21 23.02 12.47
N LYS A 12 2.05 22.70 13.76
CA LYS A 12 0.97 21.80 14.22
C LYS A 12 -0.41 22.33 13.86
N GLU A 13 -0.60 23.65 14.04
CA GLU A 13 -1.86 24.32 13.72
C GLU A 13 -2.20 24.21 12.23
N PHE A 14 -1.20 24.29 11.36
CA PHE A 14 -1.41 24.09 9.94
C PHE A 14 -1.76 22.63 9.65
N LEU A 15 -1.02 21.65 10.20
CA LEU A 15 -1.28 20.23 10.00
C LEU A 15 -2.69 19.85 10.48
N GLU A 16 -3.11 20.32 11.66
CA GLU A 16 -4.46 20.09 12.19
C GLU A 16 -5.54 20.77 11.30
N SER A 17 -5.26 21.94 10.74
CA SER A 17 -6.21 22.66 9.87
C SER A 17 -6.52 21.92 8.55
N ILE A 18 -5.60 21.07 8.11
CA ILE A 18 -5.79 20.19 6.93
C ILE A 18 -6.15 18.76 7.32
N GLY A 19 -6.48 18.47 8.58
CA GLY A 19 -6.92 17.16 9.04
C GLY A 19 -5.80 16.19 9.41
N PHE A 20 -4.55 16.61 9.41
CA PHE A 20 -3.40 15.74 9.75
C PHE A 20 -3.13 15.74 11.25
N TYR A 21 -3.92 14.99 12.02
CA TYR A 21 -3.86 14.99 13.49
C TYR A 21 -2.79 14.04 14.07
N TRP A 22 -2.26 13.08 13.31
CA TRP A 22 -1.21 12.14 13.76
C TRP A 22 0.21 12.66 13.52
N HIS A 23 0.37 13.99 13.47
CA HIS A 23 1.65 14.68 13.25
C HIS A 23 2.69 14.48 14.35
N THR A 24 2.30 13.94 15.49
CA THR A 24 3.17 13.75 16.67
C THR A 24 3.06 12.32 17.19
N ASP A 25 4.18 11.61 17.22
CA ASP A 25 4.25 10.23 17.72
C ASP A 25 4.05 10.16 19.26
N ALA A 26 3.83 8.94 19.75
CA ALA A 26 3.62 8.69 21.18
C ALA A 26 4.82 9.12 22.05
N ASP A 27 6.04 9.14 21.48
CA ASP A 27 7.26 9.66 22.12
C ASP A 27 7.37 11.19 22.12
N LYS A 28 6.35 11.90 21.60
CA LYS A 28 6.24 13.35 21.45
C LYS A 28 7.18 13.96 20.39
N THR A 29 7.79 13.15 19.55
CA THR A 29 8.55 13.63 18.39
C THR A 29 7.64 13.88 17.20
N SER A 30 8.08 14.71 16.24
CA SER A 30 7.33 14.90 15.00
C SER A 30 7.38 13.64 14.16
N TYR A 31 6.21 13.21 13.65
CA TYR A 31 6.12 12.10 12.69
C TYR A 31 6.68 12.49 11.31
N VAL A 32 6.41 13.73 10.87
CA VAL A 32 6.98 14.24 9.61
C VAL A 32 8.35 14.86 9.90
N ALA A 33 9.38 14.43 9.19
CA ALA A 33 10.73 14.94 9.35
C ALA A 33 10.88 16.34 8.73
N ASP A 34 11.75 17.16 9.34
CA ASP A 34 12.14 18.51 8.89
C ASP A 34 13.23 18.47 7.80
N GLU A 35 13.09 17.54 6.86
CA GLU A 35 14.09 17.30 5.82
C GLU A 35 13.47 16.73 4.55
N LEU A 36 14.18 16.87 3.43
CA LEU A 36 13.83 16.34 2.13
C LEU A 36 14.94 15.41 1.63
N VAL A 37 14.55 14.27 1.07
CA VAL A 37 15.46 13.45 0.27
C VAL A 37 15.57 14.11 -1.11
N LEU A 38 16.80 14.40 -1.56
CA LEU A 38 17.04 14.96 -2.87
C LEU A 38 17.22 13.83 -3.89
N VAL A 39 16.34 13.77 -4.87
CA VAL A 39 16.34 12.77 -5.95
C VAL A 39 16.60 13.42 -7.30
N SER A 40 17.17 12.70 -8.27
CA SER A 40 17.27 13.12 -9.66
C SER A 40 16.04 12.72 -10.46
N ASN A 41 15.88 13.27 -11.67
CA ASN A 41 14.84 12.81 -12.60
C ASN A 41 15.04 11.33 -12.98
N ASP A 42 16.29 10.90 -13.22
CA ASP A 42 16.58 9.50 -13.54
C ASP A 42 16.23 8.53 -12.40
N GLU A 43 16.44 8.94 -11.15
CA GLU A 43 16.03 8.15 -9.97
C GLU A 43 14.51 8.06 -9.87
N VAL A 44 13.79 9.14 -10.16
CA VAL A 44 12.31 9.15 -10.21
C VAL A 44 11.79 8.24 -11.30
N GLU A 45 12.34 8.34 -12.52
CA GLU A 45 11.96 7.50 -13.65
C GLU A 45 12.20 6.02 -13.34
N ALA A 46 13.34 5.70 -12.71
CA ALA A 46 13.63 4.32 -12.31
C ALA A 46 12.62 3.76 -11.30
N TYR A 47 12.11 4.57 -10.37
CA TYR A 47 11.04 4.16 -9.45
C TYR A 47 9.70 3.97 -10.17
N TYR A 48 9.37 4.86 -11.13
CA TYR A 48 8.17 4.75 -11.95
C TYR A 48 8.19 3.45 -12.78
N GLU A 49 9.28 3.21 -13.51
CA GLU A 49 9.47 1.99 -14.32
C GLU A 49 9.42 0.73 -13.44
N ALA A 50 10.12 0.73 -12.29
CA ALA A 50 10.14 -0.42 -11.38
C ALA A 50 8.74 -0.77 -10.83
N ALA A 51 7.93 0.24 -10.48
CA ALA A 51 6.59 0.01 -9.97
C ALA A 51 5.67 -0.60 -11.04
N ASN A 52 5.77 -0.11 -12.29
CA ASN A 52 4.98 -0.59 -13.42
C ASN A 52 5.38 -2.03 -13.80
N GLU A 53 6.68 -2.30 -13.98
CA GLU A 53 7.19 -3.64 -14.30
C GLU A 53 6.80 -4.66 -13.22
N LEU A 54 6.94 -4.29 -11.95
CA LEU A 54 6.55 -5.18 -10.84
C LEU A 54 5.06 -5.46 -10.83
N TYR A 55 4.20 -4.48 -11.12
CA TYR A 55 2.76 -4.74 -11.14
C TYR A 55 2.38 -5.78 -12.18
N ASP A 56 2.97 -5.74 -13.37
CA ASP A 56 2.79 -6.76 -14.41
C ASP A 56 3.27 -8.14 -13.93
N MET A 57 4.44 -8.19 -13.26
CA MET A 57 4.95 -9.44 -12.67
C MET A 57 4.02 -9.97 -11.57
N PHE A 58 3.44 -9.09 -10.74
CA PHE A 58 2.46 -9.48 -9.73
C PHE A 58 1.17 -10.03 -10.34
N ALA A 59 0.69 -9.45 -11.45
CA ALA A 59 -0.46 -9.95 -12.16
C ALA A 59 -0.20 -11.35 -12.76
N GLU A 60 0.95 -11.57 -13.41
CA GLU A 60 1.34 -12.89 -13.93
C GLU A 60 1.49 -13.93 -12.80
N ALA A 61 2.15 -13.57 -11.71
CA ALA A 61 2.32 -14.44 -10.56
C ALA A 61 0.99 -14.70 -9.83
N GLY A 62 0.07 -13.73 -9.80
CA GLY A 62 -1.29 -13.90 -9.27
C GLY A 62 -2.07 -14.96 -10.05
N GLN A 63 -2.03 -14.90 -11.37
CA GLN A 63 -2.64 -15.93 -12.23
C GLN A 63 -2.04 -17.31 -11.95
N TYR A 64 -0.71 -17.38 -11.82
CA TYR A 64 -0.03 -18.63 -11.49
C TYR A 64 -0.49 -19.21 -10.12
N VAL A 65 -0.66 -18.38 -9.11
CA VAL A 65 -1.18 -18.78 -7.78
C VAL A 65 -2.61 -19.34 -7.90
N ILE A 66 -3.48 -18.66 -8.64
CA ILE A 66 -4.88 -19.11 -8.88
C ILE A 66 -4.90 -20.46 -9.57
N ASP A 67 -4.16 -20.62 -10.69
CA ASP A 67 -4.16 -21.82 -11.52
C ASP A 67 -3.62 -23.04 -10.76
N ASN A 68 -2.65 -22.84 -9.86
CA ASN A 68 -1.99 -23.91 -9.10
C ASN A 68 -2.53 -24.06 -7.66
N ASN A 69 -3.55 -23.29 -7.25
CA ASN A 69 -4.17 -23.30 -5.91
C ASN A 69 -3.15 -23.12 -4.76
N LEU A 70 -2.20 -22.19 -4.91
CA LEU A 70 -1.12 -21.96 -3.94
C LEU A 70 -1.52 -21.08 -2.75
N PHE A 71 -2.81 -21.01 -2.42
CA PHE A 71 -3.34 -20.14 -1.36
C PHE A 71 -2.79 -20.47 0.03
N HIS A 72 -2.65 -21.75 0.33
CA HIS A 72 -2.12 -22.22 1.61
C HIS A 72 -0.64 -21.84 1.82
N GLU A 73 0.16 -21.88 0.75
CA GLU A 73 1.57 -21.46 0.75
C GLU A 73 1.71 -19.99 1.07
N LEU A 74 0.75 -19.18 0.62
CA LEU A 74 0.68 -17.74 0.87
C LEU A 74 0.03 -17.39 2.21
N ASN A 75 -0.35 -18.36 3.02
CA ASN A 75 -1.10 -18.19 4.28
C ASN A 75 -2.47 -17.51 4.10
N ILE A 76 -3.09 -17.64 2.93
CA ILE A 76 -4.42 -17.10 2.69
C ILE A 76 -5.44 -17.83 3.57
N PRO A 77 -6.29 -17.12 4.33
CA PRO A 77 -7.39 -17.72 5.05
C PRO A 77 -8.33 -18.48 4.12
N PHE A 78 -8.70 -19.71 4.50
CA PHE A 78 -9.47 -20.60 3.63
C PHE A 78 -10.85 -20.05 3.23
N ASN A 79 -11.47 -19.24 4.13
CA ASN A 79 -12.77 -18.60 3.92
C ASN A 79 -12.74 -17.40 2.95
N LEU A 80 -11.56 -16.99 2.47
CA LEU A 80 -11.41 -15.97 1.41
C LEU A 80 -11.04 -16.56 0.05
N VAL A 81 -10.74 -17.86 -0.04
CA VAL A 81 -10.23 -18.45 -1.29
C VAL A 81 -11.21 -18.29 -2.44
N GLU A 82 -12.49 -18.58 -2.23
CA GLU A 82 -13.50 -18.43 -3.30
C GLU A 82 -13.75 -16.96 -3.64
N LEU A 83 -13.83 -16.07 -2.65
CA LEU A 83 -13.94 -14.63 -2.87
C LEU A 83 -12.75 -14.07 -3.68
N ILE A 84 -11.53 -14.54 -3.40
CA ILE A 84 -10.34 -14.18 -4.17
C ILE A 84 -10.49 -14.64 -5.63
N LYS A 85 -10.88 -15.89 -5.87
CA LYS A 85 -11.08 -16.42 -7.23
C LYS A 85 -12.17 -15.66 -7.97
N ASN A 86 -13.30 -15.39 -7.32
CA ASN A 86 -14.43 -14.66 -7.89
C ASN A 86 -14.02 -13.23 -8.27
N SER A 87 -13.31 -12.54 -7.37
CA SER A 87 -12.81 -11.18 -7.65
C SER A 87 -11.70 -11.15 -8.69
N TRP A 88 -10.88 -12.21 -8.83
CA TRP A 88 -9.85 -12.32 -9.87
C TRP A 88 -10.44 -12.57 -11.26
N SER A 89 -11.47 -13.39 -11.35
CA SER A 89 -12.01 -13.85 -12.63
C SER A 89 -12.91 -12.84 -13.36
N ASN A 90 -13.17 -11.67 -12.76
CA ASN A 90 -14.07 -10.67 -13.31
C ASN A 90 -13.43 -9.27 -13.26
N ASP A 91 -13.18 -8.70 -14.44
CA ASP A 91 -12.48 -7.42 -14.64
C ASP A 91 -13.16 -6.20 -13.98
N VAL A 92 -14.42 -6.34 -13.51
CA VAL A 92 -15.09 -5.27 -12.75
C VAL A 92 -14.45 -5.04 -11.37
N HIS A 93 -13.73 -6.04 -10.85
CA HIS A 93 -13.00 -5.95 -9.58
C HIS A 93 -11.62 -5.34 -9.79
N TRP A 94 -11.58 -4.04 -9.95
CA TRP A 94 -10.40 -3.28 -10.29
C TRP A 94 -9.55 -2.96 -9.05
N HIS A 95 -8.21 -3.09 -9.17
CA HIS A 95 -7.29 -2.65 -8.12
C HIS A 95 -7.21 -1.13 -8.10
N LEU A 96 -7.64 -0.53 -7.00
CA LEU A 96 -7.72 0.92 -6.89
C LEU A 96 -6.35 1.54 -6.66
N TYR A 97 -5.59 1.05 -5.66
CA TYR A 97 -4.27 1.58 -5.34
C TYR A 97 -3.49 0.63 -4.43
N GLY A 98 -2.17 0.79 -4.45
CA GLY A 98 -1.24 0.10 -3.57
C GLY A 98 0.03 0.91 -3.37
N ARG A 99 0.97 0.40 -2.56
CA ARG A 99 2.29 1.00 -2.35
C ARG A 99 3.36 -0.08 -2.39
N PHE A 100 4.28 0.05 -3.35
CA PHE A 100 5.51 -0.74 -3.38
C PHE A 100 6.53 -0.15 -2.41
N ASP A 101 7.11 -0.97 -1.56
CA ASP A 101 8.17 -0.58 -0.64
C ASP A 101 9.52 -1.10 -1.15
N PHE A 102 10.48 -0.18 -1.33
CA PHE A 102 11.77 -0.45 -1.95
C PHE A 102 12.96 -0.16 -1.04
N ALA A 103 14.02 -0.95 -1.21
CA ALA A 103 15.37 -0.56 -0.85
C ALA A 103 16.10 -0.02 -2.07
N GLY A 104 17.02 0.94 -1.87
CA GLY A 104 17.82 1.50 -2.97
C GLY A 104 17.07 2.52 -3.82
N GLY A 105 17.43 2.64 -5.09
CA GLY A 105 16.90 3.61 -6.04
C GLY A 105 17.49 5.02 -5.92
N VAL A 106 18.23 5.30 -4.88
CA VAL A 106 18.94 6.55 -4.63
C VAL A 106 20.39 6.26 -4.23
N ASP A 107 21.24 7.26 -4.35
CA ASP A 107 22.68 7.16 -3.99
C ASP A 107 23.41 6.06 -4.79
N GLY A 108 22.99 5.82 -6.04
CA GLY A 108 23.59 4.80 -6.93
C GLY A 108 23.33 3.35 -6.49
N LYS A 109 22.48 3.11 -5.51
CA LYS A 109 22.07 1.76 -5.11
C LYS A 109 20.94 1.24 -6.02
N PRO A 110 20.97 -0.04 -6.45
CA PRO A 110 19.89 -0.60 -7.25
C PRO A 110 18.58 -0.65 -6.47
N ILE A 111 17.47 -0.50 -7.16
CA ILE A 111 16.12 -0.71 -6.59
C ILE A 111 15.92 -2.20 -6.29
N LYS A 112 15.43 -2.51 -5.10
CA LYS A 112 15.04 -3.85 -4.68
C LYS A 112 13.69 -3.84 -3.99
N LEU A 113 12.78 -4.69 -4.45
CA LEU A 113 11.46 -4.86 -3.84
C LEU A 113 11.57 -5.49 -2.46
N LEU A 114 10.97 -4.85 -1.47
CA LEU A 114 10.84 -5.37 -0.11
C LEU A 114 9.47 -6.02 0.13
N GLU A 115 8.40 -5.36 -0.33
CA GLU A 115 7.01 -5.82 -0.23
C GLU A 115 6.09 -4.95 -1.09
N PHE A 116 4.86 -5.42 -1.33
CA PHE A 116 3.79 -4.65 -1.94
C PHE A 116 2.58 -4.59 -0.99
N ASN A 117 2.28 -3.40 -0.51
CA ASN A 117 1.09 -3.14 0.30
C ASN A 117 -0.08 -2.85 -0.66
N ALA A 118 -0.79 -3.91 -1.07
CA ALA A 118 -1.77 -3.86 -2.15
C ALA A 118 -3.22 -3.69 -1.69
N ASP A 119 -3.52 -3.98 -0.41
CA ASP A 119 -4.90 -3.89 0.11
C ASP A 119 -5.17 -2.55 0.80
N THR A 120 -4.43 -2.25 1.87
CA THR A 120 -4.66 -1.08 2.73
C THR A 120 -3.36 -0.34 3.03
N PRO A 121 -2.66 0.23 2.01
CA PRO A 121 -1.40 0.94 2.23
C PRO A 121 -1.62 2.23 3.05
N THR A 122 -0.73 2.46 4.01
CA THR A 122 -0.64 3.71 4.79
C THR A 122 0.23 4.75 4.10
N SER A 123 0.37 5.94 4.69
CA SER A 123 1.18 7.08 4.20
C SER A 123 0.68 7.69 2.87
N LEU A 124 -0.59 7.45 2.51
CA LEU A 124 -1.21 8.05 1.34
C LEU A 124 -1.34 9.57 1.50
N TYR A 125 -1.84 10.00 2.66
CA TYR A 125 -2.06 11.41 2.97
C TYR A 125 -0.73 12.18 3.01
N GLU A 126 0.30 11.56 3.59
CA GLU A 126 1.65 12.11 3.65
C GLU A 126 2.23 12.31 2.26
N THR A 127 2.09 11.31 1.39
CA THR A 127 2.64 11.35 0.04
C THR A 127 1.85 12.30 -0.87
N ALA A 128 0.51 12.27 -0.81
CA ALA A 128 -0.30 13.12 -1.68
C ALA A 128 -0.32 14.58 -1.25
N ILE A 129 -0.40 14.87 0.06
CA ILE A 129 -0.71 16.21 0.59
C ILE A 129 0.44 16.80 1.38
N ILE A 130 0.98 16.08 2.39
CA ILE A 130 1.93 16.67 3.33
C ILE A 130 3.23 17.05 2.66
N GLN A 131 3.80 16.22 1.82
CA GLN A 131 5.05 16.54 1.12
C GLN A 131 4.91 17.71 0.14
N TRP A 132 3.77 17.83 -0.54
CA TRP A 132 3.43 18.98 -1.36
C TRP A 132 3.38 20.28 -0.51
N ALA A 133 2.66 20.22 0.61
CA ALA A 133 2.55 21.35 1.55
C ALA A 133 3.92 21.75 2.12
N MET A 134 4.84 20.80 2.34
CA MET A 134 6.21 21.10 2.79
C MET A 134 7.00 21.93 1.79
N LEU A 135 6.96 21.59 0.49
CA LEU A 135 7.63 22.38 -0.54
C LEU A 135 7.04 23.80 -0.60
N LYS A 136 5.72 23.90 -0.65
CA LYS A 136 5.00 25.16 -0.69
C LYS A 136 5.32 26.09 0.49
N ALA A 137 5.29 25.55 1.70
CA ALA A 137 5.59 26.30 2.92
C ALA A 137 7.06 26.79 3.00
N ASN A 138 7.95 26.11 2.28
CA ASN A 138 9.37 26.49 2.19
C ASN A 138 9.68 27.34 0.93
N GLY A 139 8.67 27.76 0.17
CA GLY A 139 8.83 28.58 -1.04
C GLY A 139 9.55 27.88 -2.18
N MET A 140 9.47 26.55 -2.22
CA MET A 140 10.03 25.70 -3.26
C MET A 140 9.02 25.45 -4.37
N ASP A 141 9.52 25.08 -5.55
CA ASP A 141 8.67 24.69 -6.68
C ASP A 141 7.96 23.35 -6.39
N GLU A 142 6.65 23.38 -6.31
CA GLU A 142 5.78 22.25 -6.01
C GLU A 142 5.82 21.17 -7.12
N ALA A 143 6.14 21.55 -8.36
CA ALA A 143 6.32 20.63 -9.47
C ALA A 143 7.58 19.77 -9.37
N LYS A 144 8.49 20.09 -8.45
CA LYS A 144 9.72 19.33 -8.18
C LYS A 144 9.48 18.14 -7.23
N GLN A 145 8.37 17.43 -7.44
CA GLN A 145 8.06 16.15 -6.76
C GLN A 145 7.51 15.12 -7.74
N PHE A 146 7.82 13.85 -7.54
CA PHE A 146 7.06 12.75 -8.11
C PHE A 146 5.83 12.51 -7.23
N ASN A 147 4.77 13.26 -7.51
CA ASN A 147 3.56 13.27 -6.71
C ASN A 147 2.35 13.66 -7.56
N THR A 148 1.85 12.70 -8.32
CA THR A 148 0.58 12.79 -9.07
C THR A 148 -0.48 11.89 -8.45
N VAL A 149 -0.34 11.56 -7.15
CA VAL A 149 -1.17 10.56 -6.45
C VAL A 149 -2.64 10.90 -6.53
N PHE A 150 -3.02 12.15 -6.25
CA PHE A 150 -4.43 12.55 -6.21
C PHE A 150 -5.07 12.48 -7.60
N GLU A 151 -4.37 12.96 -8.63
CA GLU A 151 -4.81 12.92 -10.04
C GLU A 151 -4.92 11.48 -10.53
N ALA A 152 -3.93 10.64 -10.21
CA ALA A 152 -3.93 9.22 -10.58
C ALA A 152 -5.09 8.46 -9.93
N LEU A 153 -5.38 8.73 -8.65
CA LEU A 153 -6.53 8.16 -7.96
C LEU A 153 -7.84 8.58 -8.62
N LYS A 154 -8.00 9.87 -8.93
CA LYS A 154 -9.17 10.39 -9.61
C LYS A 154 -9.40 9.70 -10.96
N GLU A 155 -8.35 9.56 -11.76
CA GLU A 155 -8.44 8.85 -13.04
C GLU A 155 -8.69 7.34 -12.83
N ASN A 156 -8.11 6.74 -11.79
CA ASN A 156 -8.32 5.32 -11.51
C ASN A 156 -9.74 5.02 -10.99
N PHE A 157 -10.38 5.94 -10.27
CA PHE A 157 -11.81 5.83 -9.97
C PHE A 157 -12.65 5.81 -11.25
N LYS A 158 -12.37 6.66 -12.24
CA LYS A 158 -13.10 6.62 -13.52
C LYS A 158 -12.96 5.27 -14.24
N ARG A 159 -11.79 4.57 -14.08
CA ARG A 159 -11.56 3.23 -14.64
C ARG A 159 -12.51 2.17 -14.09
N LEU A 160 -13.06 2.34 -12.89
CA LEU A 160 -14.11 1.45 -12.37
C LEU A 160 -15.33 1.37 -13.28
N VAL A 161 -15.59 2.43 -14.05
CA VAL A 161 -16.72 2.51 -14.98
C VAL A 161 -16.33 2.10 -16.40
N VAL A 162 -15.13 2.54 -16.85
CA VAL A 162 -14.70 2.31 -18.25
C VAL A 162 -13.84 1.03 -18.40
N LEU A 163 -13.55 0.33 -17.30
CA LEU A 163 -12.85 -0.98 -17.26
C LEU A 163 -11.56 -1.00 -18.12
N GLY A 164 -10.67 -0.03 -17.89
CA GLY A 164 -9.41 0.09 -18.62
C GLY A 164 -9.52 0.82 -19.97
N GLY A 165 -10.72 1.25 -20.37
CA GLY A 165 -10.93 2.13 -21.52
C GLY A 165 -10.48 3.57 -21.27
N ASN A 166 -10.79 4.47 -22.21
CA ASN A 166 -10.48 5.88 -22.07
C ASN A 166 -11.32 6.52 -20.95
N THR A 167 -10.69 7.10 -19.95
CA THR A 167 -11.34 7.76 -18.82
C THR A 167 -12.13 9.02 -19.21
N GLU A 168 -11.87 9.61 -20.38
CA GLU A 168 -12.69 10.69 -20.95
C GLU A 168 -14.12 10.23 -21.26
N ASP A 169 -14.33 8.93 -21.50
CA ASP A 169 -15.66 8.35 -21.75
C ASP A 169 -16.46 8.11 -20.46
N PHE A 170 -15.93 8.42 -19.28
CA PHE A 170 -16.58 8.19 -17.99
C PHE A 170 -18.03 8.68 -17.98
N ALA A 171 -18.25 9.94 -18.32
CA ALA A 171 -19.59 10.54 -18.29
C ALA A 171 -20.61 9.88 -19.25
N LYS A 172 -20.12 9.15 -20.26
CA LYS A 172 -20.97 8.41 -21.22
C LYS A 172 -21.49 7.09 -20.65
N TYR A 173 -20.71 6.46 -19.77
CA TYR A 173 -21.02 5.14 -19.23
C TYR A 173 -21.46 5.17 -17.77
N TYR A 174 -21.20 6.28 -17.06
CA TYR A 174 -21.58 6.42 -15.66
C TYR A 174 -23.10 6.55 -15.50
N ASP A 175 -23.71 5.64 -14.76
CA ASP A 175 -25.17 5.54 -14.55
C ASP A 175 -25.57 5.87 -13.09
N GLY A 176 -24.83 6.76 -12.45
CA GLY A 176 -25.18 7.25 -11.10
C GLY A 176 -24.79 6.29 -9.96
N TRP A 177 -23.93 5.31 -10.22
CA TRP A 177 -23.43 4.38 -9.20
C TRP A 177 -22.76 5.11 -8.04
N LYS A 178 -22.96 4.57 -6.83
CA LYS A 178 -22.52 5.19 -5.58
C LYS A 178 -21.42 4.37 -4.93
N ILE A 179 -20.49 5.06 -4.28
CA ILE A 179 -19.42 4.45 -3.49
C ILE A 179 -19.64 4.78 -2.01
N LEU A 180 -19.75 3.75 -1.16
CA LEU A 180 -19.67 3.89 0.28
C LEU A 180 -18.22 3.73 0.72
N PHE A 181 -17.69 4.75 1.39
CA PHE A 181 -16.34 4.73 1.97
C PHE A 181 -16.41 4.38 3.45
N SER A 182 -15.53 3.47 3.91
CA SER A 182 -15.56 3.01 5.29
C SER A 182 -14.18 2.85 5.91
N SER A 183 -14.06 3.27 7.17
CA SER A 183 -12.91 3.01 8.03
C SER A 183 -13.38 2.53 9.41
N ILE A 184 -12.43 2.04 10.21
CA ILE A 184 -12.70 1.66 11.60
C ILE A 184 -12.87 2.93 12.44
N ARG A 185 -13.88 2.94 13.32
CA ARG A 185 -14.13 4.06 14.22
C ARG A 185 -12.99 4.23 15.23
N GLY A 186 -12.56 5.47 15.42
CA GLY A 186 -11.54 5.83 16.41
C GLY A 186 -10.10 5.80 15.90
N ASN A 187 -9.87 5.41 14.65
CA ASN A 187 -8.58 5.57 13.98
C ASN A 187 -8.64 6.80 13.05
N ILE A 188 -8.11 7.92 13.51
CA ILE A 188 -8.17 9.19 12.78
C ILE A 188 -7.31 9.20 11.50
N GLU A 189 -6.22 8.47 11.47
CA GLU A 189 -5.37 8.30 10.29
C GLU A 189 -6.13 7.57 9.18
N ASP A 190 -6.74 6.43 9.50
CA ASP A 190 -7.54 5.65 8.55
C ASP A 190 -8.76 6.43 8.08
N GLU A 191 -9.45 7.16 8.97
CA GLU A 191 -10.58 7.99 8.58
C GLU A 191 -10.17 9.07 7.57
N ASN A 192 -9.09 9.81 7.85
CA ASN A 192 -8.66 10.88 6.95
C ASN A 192 -8.08 10.35 5.64
N THR A 193 -7.39 9.21 5.65
CA THR A 193 -6.97 8.50 4.44
C THR A 193 -8.19 8.10 3.60
N THR A 194 -9.22 7.54 4.23
CA THR A 194 -10.47 7.16 3.55
C THR A 194 -11.19 8.39 2.98
N ARG A 195 -11.21 9.50 3.70
CA ARG A 195 -11.83 10.75 3.21
C ARG A 195 -11.04 11.41 2.08
N LEU A 196 -9.72 11.26 2.03
CA LEU A 196 -8.93 11.68 0.88
C LEU A 196 -9.31 10.90 -0.38
N LEU A 197 -9.48 9.59 -0.26
CA LEU A 197 -9.96 8.73 -1.35
C LEU A 197 -11.39 9.09 -1.76
N GLN A 198 -12.28 9.35 -0.80
CA GLN A 198 -13.64 9.85 -1.05
C GLN A 198 -13.61 11.17 -1.84
N SER A 199 -12.70 12.09 -1.49
CA SER A 199 -12.55 13.35 -2.23
C SER A 199 -12.11 13.12 -3.67
N ALA A 200 -11.17 12.21 -3.92
CA ALA A 200 -10.75 11.85 -5.27
C ALA A 200 -11.89 11.23 -6.10
N ALA A 201 -12.72 10.37 -5.49
CA ALA A 201 -13.89 9.79 -6.14
C ALA A 201 -14.97 10.85 -6.46
N ASN A 202 -15.21 11.79 -5.54
CA ASN A 202 -16.11 12.92 -5.79
C ASN A 202 -15.63 13.79 -6.96
N GLU A 203 -14.32 14.09 -7.02
CA GLU A 203 -13.75 14.84 -8.14
C GLU A 203 -13.73 14.05 -9.45
N ALA A 204 -13.70 12.71 -9.38
CA ALA A 204 -13.90 11.85 -10.54
C ALA A 204 -15.34 11.88 -11.08
N GLY A 205 -16.31 12.32 -10.26
CA GLY A 205 -17.71 12.47 -10.63
C GLY A 205 -18.64 11.42 -10.00
N PHE A 206 -18.19 10.61 -9.06
CA PHE A 206 -19.03 9.66 -8.34
C PHE A 206 -19.89 10.33 -7.26
N HIS A 207 -21.07 9.78 -7.02
CA HIS A 207 -21.80 9.99 -5.78
C HIS A 207 -21.18 9.14 -4.67
N THR A 208 -20.87 9.76 -3.53
CA THR A 208 -20.23 9.04 -2.43
C THR A 208 -20.87 9.35 -1.09
N ASP A 209 -20.80 8.39 -0.18
CA ASP A 209 -21.09 8.59 1.24
C ASP A 209 -19.99 7.94 2.10
N PHE A 210 -20.00 8.23 3.39
CA PHE A 210 -19.08 7.66 4.36
C PHE A 210 -19.86 7.06 5.53
N ALA A 211 -19.43 5.87 5.97
CA ALA A 211 -19.89 5.24 7.21
C ALA A 211 -18.72 4.57 7.91
N TYR A 212 -18.75 4.51 9.23
CA TYR A 212 -17.84 3.58 9.90
C TYR A 212 -18.27 2.15 9.64
N VAL A 213 -17.32 1.20 9.68
CA VAL A 213 -17.59 -0.20 9.33
C VAL A 213 -18.73 -0.82 10.15
N ASP A 214 -18.87 -0.40 11.41
CA ASP A 214 -19.94 -0.83 12.33
C ASP A 214 -21.33 -0.23 11.99
N GLU A 215 -21.43 0.66 11.01
CA GLU A 215 -22.67 1.26 10.50
C GLU A 215 -23.06 0.71 9.11
N VAL A 216 -22.21 -0.15 8.51
CA VAL A 216 -22.46 -0.73 7.19
C VAL A 216 -23.27 -2.01 7.32
N GLY A 217 -24.36 -2.08 6.54
CA GLY A 217 -25.16 -3.30 6.42
C GLY A 217 -24.75 -4.16 5.22
N PHE A 218 -24.87 -5.46 5.37
CA PHE A 218 -24.54 -6.45 4.33
C PHE A 218 -25.67 -7.46 4.20
N SER A 219 -26.03 -7.80 2.96
CA SER A 219 -27.04 -8.82 2.64
C SER A 219 -26.70 -9.50 1.32
N GLY A 220 -26.77 -10.82 1.26
CA GLY A 220 -26.56 -11.58 0.01
C GLY A 220 -27.55 -11.18 -1.09
N SER A 221 -28.77 -10.79 -0.73
CA SER A 221 -29.79 -10.37 -1.71
C SER A 221 -29.76 -8.88 -2.09
N GLU A 222 -29.31 -8.00 -1.17
CA GLU A 222 -29.36 -6.53 -1.34
C GLU A 222 -27.97 -5.91 -1.55
N GLY A 223 -26.90 -6.59 -1.18
CA GLY A 223 -25.52 -6.11 -1.31
C GLY A 223 -25.07 -5.31 -0.10
N VAL A 224 -24.46 -4.15 -0.32
CA VAL A 224 -23.90 -3.25 0.72
C VAL A 224 -24.82 -2.03 0.88
N PHE A 225 -25.15 -1.67 2.12
CA PHE A 225 -26.08 -0.56 2.37
C PHE A 225 -25.75 0.21 3.66
N LYS A 226 -26.24 1.44 3.72
CA LYS A 226 -26.22 2.30 4.90
C LYS A 226 -27.66 2.81 5.15
N GLY A 227 -28.27 2.40 6.28
CA GLY A 227 -29.70 2.63 6.49
C GLY A 227 -30.52 1.93 5.41
N ASP A 228 -31.31 2.68 4.65
CA ASP A 228 -32.14 2.17 3.55
C ASP A 228 -31.51 2.42 2.15
N GLU A 229 -30.27 2.89 2.09
CA GLU A 229 -29.58 3.22 0.84
C GLU A 229 -28.55 2.18 0.46
N ASN A 230 -28.64 1.64 -0.78
CA ASN A 230 -27.71 0.69 -1.35
C ASN A 230 -26.58 1.38 -2.11
N PHE A 231 -25.41 0.69 -2.16
CA PHE A 231 -24.19 1.15 -2.83
C PHE A 231 -23.65 0.04 -3.73
N GLU A 232 -23.32 0.40 -4.97
CA GLU A 232 -22.74 -0.51 -5.96
C GLU A 232 -21.26 -0.76 -5.69
N PHE A 233 -20.58 0.17 -5.00
CA PHE A 233 -19.18 0.04 -4.61
C PHE A 233 -19.03 0.27 -3.11
N TRP A 234 -18.18 -0.54 -2.50
CA TRP A 234 -17.77 -0.36 -1.11
C TRP A 234 -16.25 -0.28 -1.00
N PHE A 235 -15.74 0.89 -0.61
CA PHE A 235 -14.34 1.04 -0.22
C PHE A 235 -14.19 0.78 1.27
N LYS A 236 -13.32 -0.15 1.63
CA LYS A 236 -13.00 -0.50 3.01
C LYS A 236 -11.53 -0.24 3.32
N LEU A 237 -11.23 0.50 4.37
CA LEU A 237 -9.88 0.55 4.92
C LEU A 237 -9.75 -0.42 6.11
N VAL A 238 -10.09 -1.67 5.84
CA VAL A 238 -9.97 -2.81 6.78
C VAL A 238 -9.26 -3.94 6.04
N PRO A 239 -8.17 -4.48 6.59
CA PRO A 239 -7.43 -5.57 5.95
C PRO A 239 -8.29 -6.81 5.72
N TRP A 240 -8.15 -7.44 4.56
CA TRP A 240 -8.88 -8.66 4.23
C TRP A 240 -8.58 -9.81 5.21
N GLU A 241 -7.32 -9.94 5.66
CA GLU A 241 -6.95 -10.95 6.66
C GLU A 241 -7.67 -10.74 7.99
N ASN A 242 -7.91 -9.48 8.39
CA ASN A 242 -8.65 -9.19 9.62
C ASN A 242 -10.13 -9.57 9.48
N ILE A 243 -10.77 -9.24 8.35
CA ILE A 243 -12.15 -9.66 8.08
C ILE A 243 -12.27 -11.19 8.15
N ALA A 244 -11.32 -11.91 7.54
CA ALA A 244 -11.35 -13.37 7.54
C ALA A 244 -11.19 -14.01 8.92
N ILE A 245 -10.37 -13.40 9.79
CA ILE A 245 -10.03 -13.95 11.11
C ILE A 245 -11.04 -13.51 12.17
N GLU A 246 -11.44 -12.25 12.16
CA GLU A 246 -12.28 -11.65 13.21
C GLU A 246 -13.77 -11.74 12.88
N GLU A 247 -14.14 -11.70 11.58
CA GLU A 247 -15.51 -11.62 11.08
C GLU A 247 -15.76 -12.70 9.99
N GLY A 248 -15.50 -13.97 10.32
CA GLY A 248 -15.56 -15.07 9.36
C GLY A 248 -16.91 -15.22 8.63
N ASP A 249 -18.03 -14.95 9.31
CA ASP A 249 -19.36 -14.98 8.69
C ASP A 249 -19.52 -13.84 7.68
N LEU A 250 -18.95 -12.66 7.94
CA LEU A 250 -18.93 -11.56 7.00
C LEU A 250 -18.09 -11.92 5.75
N ALA A 251 -16.95 -12.58 5.92
CA ALA A 251 -16.13 -13.02 4.78
C ALA A 251 -16.92 -13.90 3.80
N LEU A 252 -17.73 -14.84 4.32
CA LEU A 252 -18.60 -15.70 3.50
C LEU A 252 -19.74 -14.91 2.84
N LEU A 253 -20.33 -13.96 3.55
CA LEU A 253 -21.39 -13.10 3.02
C LEU A 253 -20.87 -12.19 1.91
N LEU A 254 -19.64 -11.66 2.05
CA LEU A 254 -18.99 -10.86 1.01
C LEU A 254 -18.70 -11.69 -0.25
N ASP A 255 -18.38 -12.98 -0.11
CA ASP A 255 -18.25 -13.88 -1.27
C ASP A 255 -19.59 -14.01 -2.01
N GLU A 256 -20.70 -14.21 -1.31
CA GLU A 256 -22.05 -14.27 -1.91
C GLU A 256 -22.38 -12.95 -2.62
N ILE A 257 -22.12 -11.79 -1.98
CA ILE A 257 -22.38 -10.47 -2.56
C ILE A 257 -21.59 -10.27 -3.87
N VAL A 258 -20.31 -10.65 -3.89
CA VAL A 258 -19.46 -10.53 -5.08
C VAL A 258 -19.87 -11.51 -6.17
N GLN A 259 -20.16 -12.77 -5.83
CA GLN A 259 -20.60 -13.79 -6.76
C GLN A 259 -21.93 -13.42 -7.44
N GLU A 260 -22.87 -12.89 -6.68
CA GLU A 260 -24.18 -12.43 -7.15
C GLU A 260 -24.14 -11.03 -7.81
N GLN A 261 -22.94 -10.42 -7.89
CA GLN A 261 -22.70 -9.08 -8.46
C GLN A 261 -23.58 -7.99 -7.82
N ARG A 262 -23.77 -8.06 -6.50
CA ARG A 262 -24.55 -7.09 -5.73
C ARG A 262 -23.76 -5.86 -5.33
N ALA A 263 -22.44 -5.98 -5.17
CA ALA A 263 -21.53 -4.88 -4.96
C ALA A 263 -20.11 -5.24 -5.39
N ILE A 264 -19.30 -4.22 -5.68
CA ILE A 264 -17.87 -4.31 -5.95
C ILE A 264 -17.12 -3.78 -4.75
N ILE A 265 -16.15 -4.55 -4.23
CA ILE A 265 -15.38 -4.18 -3.04
C ILE A 265 -14.01 -3.64 -3.46
N LEU A 266 -13.60 -2.53 -2.90
CA LEU A 266 -12.33 -1.82 -3.18
C LEU A 266 -11.45 -1.77 -1.91
N ASN A 267 -10.17 -2.20 -1.93
CA ASN A 267 -9.55 -3.01 -2.98
C ASN A 267 -10.16 -4.41 -2.99
N PRO A 268 -10.19 -5.10 -4.16
CA PRO A 268 -10.79 -6.42 -4.26
C PRO A 268 -10.00 -7.49 -3.48
N ALA A 269 -10.66 -8.61 -3.16
CA ALA A 269 -10.07 -9.63 -2.28
C ALA A 269 -8.78 -10.26 -2.83
N TYR A 270 -8.59 -10.31 -4.13
CA TYR A 270 -7.36 -10.84 -4.72
C TYR A 270 -6.10 -10.03 -4.35
N THR A 271 -6.25 -8.78 -3.93
CA THR A 271 -5.10 -7.98 -3.48
C THR A 271 -4.43 -8.56 -2.24
N LEU A 272 -5.15 -9.41 -1.48
CA LEU A 272 -4.55 -10.16 -0.37
C LEU A 272 -3.45 -11.12 -0.81
N LEU A 273 -3.49 -11.65 -2.05
CA LEU A 273 -2.39 -12.43 -2.61
C LEU A 273 -1.11 -11.58 -2.65
N PHE A 274 -1.23 -10.38 -3.20
CA PHE A 274 -0.13 -9.42 -3.36
C PHE A 274 0.38 -8.87 -2.01
N GLN A 275 -0.54 -8.71 -1.05
CA GLN A 275 -0.23 -8.25 0.31
C GLN A 275 0.59 -9.28 1.09
N SER A 276 0.43 -10.58 0.82
CA SER A 276 1.19 -11.62 1.49
C SER A 276 2.68 -11.54 1.14
N LYS A 277 3.54 -11.39 2.16
CA LYS A 277 5.00 -11.41 1.95
C LYS A 277 5.50 -12.76 1.40
N ALA A 278 4.71 -13.82 1.58
CA ALA A 278 5.00 -15.14 0.99
C ALA A 278 4.89 -15.11 -0.55
N PHE A 279 4.19 -14.14 -1.13
CA PHE A 279 4.11 -13.92 -2.56
C PHE A 279 5.48 -13.58 -3.18
N MET A 280 6.40 -12.97 -2.41
CA MET A 280 7.78 -12.72 -2.85
C MET A 280 8.52 -14.00 -3.25
N LYS A 281 8.17 -15.14 -2.61
CA LYS A 281 8.74 -16.45 -2.99
C LYS A 281 8.21 -16.93 -4.34
N VAL A 282 6.94 -16.71 -4.63
CA VAL A 282 6.34 -17.05 -5.94
C VAL A 282 6.99 -16.20 -7.03
N LEU A 283 7.14 -14.89 -6.81
CA LEU A 283 7.85 -14.01 -7.75
C LEU A 283 9.28 -14.48 -8.01
N TRP A 284 10.03 -14.82 -6.96
CA TRP A 284 11.41 -15.30 -7.12
C TRP A 284 11.49 -16.60 -7.92
N ASP A 285 10.53 -17.50 -7.76
CA ASP A 285 10.48 -18.76 -8.51
C ASP A 285 10.15 -18.57 -9.99
N LEU A 286 9.25 -17.64 -10.30
CA LEU A 286 8.84 -17.36 -11.67
C LEU A 286 9.86 -16.49 -12.42
N PHE A 287 10.48 -15.54 -11.70
CA PHE A 287 11.43 -14.57 -12.26
C PHE A 287 12.78 -14.63 -11.54
N PRO A 288 13.49 -15.76 -11.58
CA PRO A 288 14.73 -15.94 -10.82
C PRO A 288 15.82 -14.98 -11.27
N ASN A 289 16.51 -14.37 -10.32
CA ASN A 289 17.56 -13.37 -10.53
C ASN A 289 17.09 -12.05 -11.21
N HIS A 290 15.79 -11.77 -11.20
CA HIS A 290 15.31 -10.50 -11.71
C HIS A 290 15.96 -9.33 -10.93
N PRO A 291 16.42 -8.26 -11.61
CA PRO A 291 17.16 -7.17 -10.96
C PRO A 291 16.39 -6.46 -9.84
N LEU A 292 15.07 -6.38 -9.91
CA LEU A 292 14.23 -5.77 -8.88
C LEU A 292 13.93 -6.70 -7.69
N LEU A 293 14.14 -8.02 -7.80
CA LEU A 293 13.79 -8.99 -6.77
C LEU A 293 14.97 -9.31 -5.84
N LEU A 294 14.64 -9.80 -4.66
CA LEU A 294 15.54 -10.40 -3.68
C LEU A 294 15.24 -11.90 -3.58
N GLU A 295 16.29 -12.72 -3.46
CA GLU A 295 16.12 -14.15 -3.21
C GLU A 295 15.21 -14.37 -2.01
N THR A 296 14.13 -15.14 -2.19
CA THR A 296 13.15 -15.41 -1.15
C THR A 296 12.84 -16.90 -1.07
N SER A 297 12.75 -17.43 0.16
CA SER A 297 12.53 -18.85 0.43
C SER A 297 11.60 -19.04 1.63
N TYR A 298 10.94 -20.21 1.73
CA TYR A 298 10.22 -20.64 2.94
C TYR A 298 11.16 -21.26 4.01
N THR A 299 12.43 -21.41 3.69
CA THR A 299 13.47 -21.90 4.62
C THR A 299 14.66 -20.96 4.61
N PRO A 300 15.45 -20.92 5.70
CA PRO A 300 16.62 -20.04 5.78
C PRO A 300 17.57 -20.19 4.58
N LEU A 301 18.03 -19.05 4.07
CA LEU A 301 19.02 -18.96 2.99
C LEU A 301 20.40 -19.30 3.53
N LYS A 302 21.06 -20.32 2.98
CA LYS A 302 22.35 -20.78 3.48
C LYS A 302 23.48 -19.80 3.15
N GLY A 303 24.22 -19.38 4.17
CA GLY A 303 25.41 -18.55 4.03
C GLY A 303 25.12 -17.12 3.52
N LYS A 304 23.90 -16.64 3.70
CA LYS A 304 23.50 -15.28 3.33
C LYS A 304 22.91 -14.53 4.53
N LYS A 305 23.19 -13.24 4.60
CA LYS A 305 22.39 -12.34 5.43
C LYS A 305 20.96 -12.31 4.92
N GLN A 306 20.00 -12.37 5.83
CA GLN A 306 18.59 -12.52 5.47
C GLN A 306 17.66 -11.89 6.48
N VAL A 307 16.45 -11.64 6.06
CA VAL A 307 15.36 -11.11 6.87
C VAL A 307 14.27 -12.16 6.94
N GLU A 308 13.95 -12.61 8.16
CA GLU A 308 12.74 -13.40 8.42
C GLU A 308 11.57 -12.43 8.62
N LYS A 309 10.49 -12.66 7.87
CA LYS A 309 9.24 -11.89 7.96
C LYS A 309 8.07 -12.85 8.05
N ARG A 310 6.95 -12.42 8.64
CA ARG A 310 5.70 -13.17 8.60
C ARG A 310 4.92 -12.85 7.33
N ALA A 311 4.14 -13.82 6.83
CA ALA A 311 3.36 -13.65 5.60
C ALA A 311 2.46 -12.40 5.66
N PHE A 312 1.74 -12.22 6.76
CA PHE A 312 1.03 -10.99 7.08
C PHE A 312 1.68 -10.37 8.31
N GLY A 313 2.33 -9.23 8.16
CA GLY A 313 2.97 -8.48 9.23
C GLY A 313 3.00 -7.01 8.83
N ARG A 314 2.80 -6.12 9.78
CA ARG A 314 2.73 -4.68 9.56
C ARG A 314 3.80 -3.99 10.41
N GLU A 315 4.23 -2.80 10.01
CA GLU A 315 5.10 -1.93 10.80
C GLU A 315 6.37 -2.60 11.31
N GLY A 316 6.94 -3.52 10.53
CA GLY A 316 8.14 -4.25 10.89
C GLY A 316 7.95 -5.28 12.03
N ALA A 317 6.72 -5.55 12.47
CA ALA A 317 6.42 -6.50 13.54
C ALA A 317 6.87 -7.93 13.17
N ASN A 318 7.36 -8.69 14.17
CA ASN A 318 7.87 -10.06 14.04
C ASN A 318 8.93 -10.22 12.93
N THR A 319 9.80 -9.22 12.76
CA THR A 319 10.90 -9.23 11.80
C THR A 319 12.22 -9.57 12.50
N VAL A 320 13.03 -10.45 11.91
CA VAL A 320 14.36 -10.78 12.41
C VAL A 320 15.38 -10.65 11.27
N ILE A 321 16.44 -9.91 11.49
CA ILE A 321 17.58 -9.82 10.57
C ILE A 321 18.69 -10.71 11.09
N TYR A 322 19.14 -11.65 10.26
CA TYR A 322 20.24 -12.56 10.54
C TYR A 322 21.49 -12.21 9.75
N ASN A 323 22.64 -12.41 10.36
CA ASN A 323 23.93 -12.52 9.66
C ASN A 323 24.01 -13.84 8.86
N ASP A 324 25.06 -13.97 8.06
CA ASP A 324 25.36 -15.17 7.25
C ASP A 324 25.60 -16.44 8.09
N ASP A 325 26.01 -16.29 9.34
CA ASP A 325 26.18 -17.37 10.34
C ASP A 325 24.90 -17.64 11.17
N MET A 326 23.77 -17.03 10.83
CA MET A 326 22.49 -17.09 11.55
C MET A 326 22.48 -16.42 12.93
N SER A 327 23.50 -15.67 13.32
CA SER A 327 23.42 -14.80 14.49
C SER A 327 22.46 -13.64 14.25
N ILE A 328 21.70 -13.24 15.27
CA ILE A 328 20.71 -12.17 15.16
C ILE A 328 21.41 -10.81 15.14
N MET A 329 21.15 -10.02 14.11
CA MET A 329 21.60 -8.64 13.97
C MET A 329 20.58 -7.62 14.53
N ALA A 330 19.30 -7.86 14.29
CA ALA A 330 18.19 -7.05 14.79
C ALA A 330 16.93 -7.91 14.89
N LYS A 331 16.01 -7.54 15.79
CA LYS A 331 14.74 -8.23 15.98
C LYS A 331 13.67 -7.28 16.51
N THR A 332 12.44 -7.47 16.05
CA THR A 332 11.22 -6.86 16.58
C THR A 332 10.24 -7.92 17.05
N GLU A 333 9.45 -7.59 18.03
CA GLU A 333 8.33 -8.44 18.48
C GLU A 333 7.03 -7.99 17.79
N GLY A 334 5.94 -8.76 17.96
CA GLY A 334 4.62 -8.44 17.42
C GLY A 334 3.62 -9.57 17.54
N GLU A 335 2.41 -9.36 17.04
CA GLU A 335 1.27 -10.28 17.18
C GLU A 335 1.13 -11.29 16.02
N TYR A 336 1.96 -11.18 14.98
CA TYR A 336 1.86 -11.98 13.75
C TYR A 336 2.59 -13.33 13.81
N GLY A 337 3.02 -13.78 15.01
CA GLY A 337 3.82 -15.00 15.19
C GLY A 337 3.19 -16.30 14.68
N ASN A 338 1.84 -16.35 14.54
CA ASN A 338 1.11 -17.51 14.06
C ASN A 338 1.23 -17.74 12.53
N PHE A 339 1.60 -16.72 11.76
CA PHE A 339 1.80 -16.87 10.33
C PHE A 339 3.16 -17.50 10.02
N LYS A 340 3.21 -18.29 8.94
CA LYS A 340 4.45 -18.92 8.49
C LYS A 340 5.49 -17.86 8.12
N PRO A 341 6.78 -18.08 8.45
CA PRO A 341 7.83 -17.17 8.05
C PRO A 341 8.20 -17.34 6.57
N ILE A 342 8.74 -16.27 6.00
CA ILE A 342 9.56 -16.27 4.81
C ILE A 342 10.95 -15.73 5.14
N TYR A 343 11.95 -16.10 4.36
CA TYR A 343 13.33 -15.64 4.46
C TYR A 343 13.70 -14.93 3.14
N GLN A 344 13.92 -13.63 3.22
CA GLN A 344 14.30 -12.79 2.08
C GLN A 344 15.76 -12.35 2.23
N GLU A 345 16.55 -12.40 1.16
CA GLU A 345 17.91 -11.89 1.16
C GLU A 345 17.97 -10.47 1.71
N TYR A 346 18.91 -10.22 2.62
CA TYR A 346 19.07 -8.89 3.22
C TYR A 346 19.69 -7.91 2.23
N VAL A 347 19.12 -6.75 2.11
CA VAL A 347 19.65 -5.62 1.37
C VAL A 347 19.82 -4.43 2.30
N GLU A 348 20.94 -3.74 2.18
CA GLU A 348 21.20 -2.55 2.98
C GLU A 348 20.45 -1.34 2.43
N LEU A 349 19.61 -0.73 3.28
CA LEU A 349 18.93 0.50 2.95
C LEU A 349 19.92 1.66 2.75
N PRO A 350 19.63 2.65 1.88
CA PRO A 350 20.38 3.89 1.80
C PRO A 350 20.47 4.57 3.16
N LYS A 351 21.62 5.21 3.46
CA LYS A 351 21.86 5.90 4.73
C LYS A 351 22.31 7.34 4.51
N ASP A 352 21.90 8.20 5.42
CA ASP A 352 22.43 9.55 5.50
C ASP A 352 23.77 9.62 6.29
N SER A 353 24.26 10.84 6.51
CA SER A 353 25.51 11.08 7.26
C SER A 353 25.43 10.71 8.73
N GLU A 354 24.25 10.57 9.30
CA GLU A 354 24.01 10.17 10.69
C GLU A 354 23.82 8.65 10.84
N GLY A 355 23.85 7.90 9.71
CA GLY A 355 23.66 6.44 9.69
C GLY A 355 22.21 5.99 9.78
N ARG A 356 21.23 6.89 9.64
CA ARG A 356 19.81 6.57 9.61
C ARG A 356 19.44 5.96 8.26
N SER A 357 18.63 4.93 8.29
CA SER A 357 18.21 4.19 7.09
C SER A 357 16.96 4.79 6.45
N TYR A 358 16.88 4.74 5.13
CA TYR A 358 15.74 5.26 4.35
C TYR A 358 15.17 4.16 3.45
N GLN A 359 13.85 4.00 3.51
CA GLN A 359 13.07 3.11 2.65
C GLN A 359 12.20 3.97 1.76
N ALA A 360 12.16 3.68 0.47
CA ALA A 360 11.28 4.35 -0.47
C ALA A 360 9.92 3.63 -0.53
N GLY A 361 8.84 4.41 -0.58
CA GLY A 361 7.49 3.93 -0.86
C GLY A 361 6.98 4.57 -2.15
N VAL A 362 6.59 3.76 -3.13
CA VAL A 362 6.03 4.24 -4.40
C VAL A 362 4.57 3.85 -4.49
N PHE A 363 3.68 4.83 -4.48
CA PHE A 363 2.27 4.60 -4.72
C PHE A 363 2.01 4.23 -6.18
N PHE A 364 1.09 3.30 -6.34
CA PHE A 364 0.63 2.77 -7.61
C PHE A 364 -0.89 2.88 -7.68
N ALA A 365 -1.38 3.54 -8.73
CA ALA A 365 -2.80 3.64 -9.07
C ALA A 365 -2.91 3.59 -10.60
N TYR A 366 -3.00 2.37 -11.15
CA TYR A 366 -2.84 2.03 -12.56
C TYR A 366 -1.39 2.13 -13.07
N GLU A 367 -0.64 3.10 -12.59
CA GLU A 367 0.79 3.30 -12.81
C GLU A 367 1.45 3.86 -11.55
N GLY A 368 2.79 3.89 -11.50
CA GLY A 368 3.52 4.56 -10.42
C GLY A 368 3.17 6.04 -10.39
N CYS A 369 2.73 6.57 -9.23
CA CYS A 369 2.16 7.92 -9.18
C CYS A 369 2.67 8.81 -8.04
N GLY A 370 3.49 8.28 -7.14
CA GLY A 370 4.04 9.12 -6.06
C GLY A 370 5.09 8.43 -5.23
N LEU A 371 6.14 9.17 -4.87
CA LEU A 371 7.28 8.71 -4.09
C LEU A 371 7.27 9.38 -2.72
N GLY A 372 7.43 8.62 -1.66
CA GLY A 372 7.70 9.09 -0.31
C GLY A 372 8.81 8.25 0.33
N PHE A 373 9.37 8.72 1.43
CA PHE A 373 10.39 7.97 2.16
C PHE A 373 9.98 7.76 3.60
N ARG A 374 10.43 6.64 4.17
CA ARG A 374 10.41 6.42 5.62
C ARG A 374 11.84 6.36 6.13
N ARG A 375 12.13 7.05 7.22
CA ARG A 375 13.44 7.10 7.89
C ARG A 375 13.36 6.41 9.23
N GLY A 376 14.22 5.43 9.44
CA GLY A 376 14.24 4.66 10.69
C GLY A 376 15.58 4.00 10.96
N GLY A 377 15.54 2.90 11.71
CA GLY A 377 16.67 2.04 12.03
C GLY A 377 16.96 0.99 10.94
N LEU A 378 17.45 -0.17 11.37
CA LEU A 378 17.66 -1.33 10.49
C LEU A 378 16.34 -1.96 10.05
N ILE A 379 15.33 -1.93 10.93
CA ILE A 379 13.95 -2.35 10.66
C ILE A 379 13.11 -1.07 10.70
N MET A 380 12.22 -0.90 9.70
CA MET A 380 11.26 0.20 9.70
C MET A 380 10.09 -0.18 10.61
N GLU A 381 9.98 0.54 11.72
CA GLU A 381 8.98 0.33 12.76
C GLU A 381 7.97 1.49 12.77
N ASN A 382 6.98 1.41 13.64
CA ASN A 382 5.91 2.40 13.80
C ASN A 382 6.43 3.84 14.05
N PHE A 383 7.58 3.97 14.76
CA PHE A 383 8.21 5.27 15.00
C PHE A 383 9.10 5.79 13.84
N SER A 384 9.13 5.10 12.71
CA SER A 384 9.84 5.57 11.52
C SER A 384 9.16 6.82 10.97
N LYS A 385 9.95 7.86 10.72
CA LYS A 385 9.45 9.17 10.29
C LYS A 385 9.12 9.19 8.82
N PHE A 386 8.05 9.86 8.43
CA PHE A 386 7.82 10.21 7.03
C PHE A 386 8.79 11.31 6.59
N VAL A 387 9.40 11.14 5.43
CA VAL A 387 10.34 12.10 4.82
C VAL A 387 9.89 12.39 3.40
N ALA A 388 9.63 13.66 3.13
CA ALA A 388 9.31 14.14 1.80
C ALA A 388 10.54 14.09 0.87
N HIS A 389 10.33 14.24 -0.42
CA HIS A 389 11.42 14.36 -1.39
C HIS A 389 11.31 15.63 -2.22
N ARG A 390 12.41 15.99 -2.88
CA ARG A 390 12.47 17.04 -3.90
C ARG A 390 13.37 16.57 -5.05
N ILE A 391 12.93 16.82 -6.27
CA ILE A 391 13.73 16.59 -7.48
C ILE A 391 14.79 17.71 -7.56
N LYS A 392 16.06 17.32 -7.71
CA LYS A 392 17.19 18.23 -7.92
C LYS A 392 16.99 19.06 -9.20
N ASP A 393 17.53 20.28 -9.18
CA ASP A 393 17.59 21.13 -10.38
C ASP A 393 18.56 20.57 -11.40
#